data_00ac9450d355490673d0a69d4f5e1eeb
#
_entry.id   00ac9450d355490673d0a69d4f5e1eeb
#
_cell.length_a   1.000
_cell.length_b   1.000
_cell.length_c   1.000
_cell.angle_alpha   90.00
_cell.angle_beta   90.00
_cell.angle_gamma   90.00
#
_symmetry.space_group_name_H-M   'P 1'
#
loop_
_entity.id
_entity.type
_entity.pdbx_description
1 polymer ?
#
loop_
_entity_poly.entity_id
_entity_poly.type
_entity_poly.pdbx_seq_one_letter_code
_entity_poly.pdbx_strand_id
1 'polypeptide(L)'
;MTTYYFIAASQKFLTKEEPLEEILKERRRNYKDNNINIDFWILIKPQFLKCSELKDLYNKIPTPQAAVISTDKKFITFLKLRCEFVAHGELELPNSELSDPLAVDE
;
A
#
# COMPACT_ATOMS: atom_id res chain seq x y z
N MET A 1 17.61 2.31 5.82
CA MET A 1 16.21 1.78 5.72
C MET A 1 15.22 2.92 5.64
N THR A 2 14.14 2.71 4.95
CA THR A 2 13.10 3.71 4.76
C THR A 2 11.81 3.19 5.43
N THR A 3 11.11 4.08 6.12
CA THR A 3 9.80 3.72 6.67
C THR A 3 8.74 3.88 5.60
N TYR A 4 8.00 2.81 5.36
CA TYR A 4 6.86 2.79 4.45
C TYR A 4 5.58 2.69 5.25
N TYR A 5 4.57 3.41 4.83
CA TYR A 5 3.23 3.38 5.41
C TYR A 5 2.30 2.74 4.40
N PHE A 6 1.27 2.04 4.88
CA PHE A 6 0.39 1.33 3.95
C PHE A 6 -1.04 1.20 4.47
N ILE A 7 -1.95 1.00 3.51
CA ILE A 7 -3.26 0.41 3.76
C ILE A 7 -3.33 -0.88 2.96
N ALA A 8 -4.07 -1.86 3.45
CA ALA A 8 -4.22 -3.15 2.79
C ALA A 8 -5.63 -3.70 3.00
N ALA A 9 -6.11 -4.40 1.99
CA ALA A 9 -7.41 -5.04 2.03
C ALA A 9 -7.44 -6.12 0.94
N SER A 10 -8.59 -6.76 0.72
CA SER A 10 -8.72 -7.68 -0.40
C SER A 10 -8.55 -6.92 -1.72
N GLN A 11 -8.04 -7.59 -2.72
CA GLN A 11 -7.88 -7.01 -4.05
C GLN A 11 -9.21 -6.49 -4.58
N LYS A 12 -10.28 -7.25 -4.38
CA LYS A 12 -11.61 -6.86 -4.81
C LYS A 12 -12.06 -5.55 -4.15
N PHE A 13 -11.82 -5.39 -2.85
CA PHE A 13 -12.21 -4.19 -2.12
C PHE A 13 -11.51 -2.95 -2.68
N LEU A 14 -10.18 -3.00 -2.84
CA LEU A 14 -9.40 -1.85 -3.29
C LEU A 14 -9.57 -1.52 -4.77
N THR A 15 -9.91 -2.51 -5.61
CA THR A 15 -10.01 -2.28 -7.05
C THR A 15 -11.43 -2.11 -7.56
N LYS A 16 -12.43 -2.69 -6.88
CA LYS A 16 -13.82 -2.68 -7.35
C LYS A 16 -14.80 -2.03 -6.38
N GLU A 17 -14.70 -2.33 -5.10
CA GLU A 17 -15.65 -1.81 -4.12
C GLU A 17 -15.29 -0.39 -3.68
N GLU A 18 -14.01 -0.11 -3.55
CA GLU A 18 -13.51 1.23 -3.21
C GLU A 18 -12.36 1.56 -4.19
N PRO A 19 -12.70 1.88 -5.45
CA PRO A 19 -11.68 2.00 -6.49
C PRO A 19 -10.75 3.19 -6.23
N LEU A 20 -9.57 2.89 -5.74
CA LEU A 20 -8.57 3.92 -5.42
C LEU A 20 -7.79 4.40 -6.65
N GLU A 21 -7.95 3.73 -7.79
CA GLU A 21 -7.21 4.07 -9.01
C GLU A 21 -7.39 5.52 -9.45
N GLU A 22 -8.61 6.06 -9.31
CA GLU A 22 -8.88 7.46 -9.66
C GLU A 22 -8.07 8.41 -8.78
N ILE A 23 -8.04 8.17 -7.48
CA ILE A 23 -7.28 8.98 -6.53
C ILE A 23 -5.79 8.92 -6.83
N LEU A 24 -5.28 7.72 -7.10
CA LEU A 24 -3.87 7.52 -7.39
C LEU A 24 -3.49 8.14 -8.73
N LYS A 25 -4.38 8.05 -9.71
CA LYS A 25 -4.17 8.64 -11.04
C LYS A 25 -4.07 10.16 -10.95
N GLU A 26 -4.99 10.79 -10.22
CA GLU A 26 -4.96 12.24 -10.00
C GLU A 26 -3.68 12.67 -9.27
N ARG A 27 -3.26 11.90 -8.28
CA ARG A 27 -2.04 12.20 -7.54
C ARG A 27 -0.79 12.06 -8.42
N ARG A 28 -0.74 11.03 -9.28
CA ARG A 28 0.38 10.85 -10.24
C ARG A 28 0.46 12.03 -11.21
N ARG A 29 -0.69 12.47 -11.71
CA ARG A 29 -0.79 13.61 -12.61
C ARG A 29 -0.27 14.88 -11.94
N ASN A 30 -0.70 15.13 -10.71
CA ASN A 30 -0.24 16.28 -9.92
C ASN A 30 1.28 16.23 -9.71
N TYR A 31 1.81 15.06 -9.37
CA TYR A 31 3.25 14.87 -9.18
C TYR A 31 4.01 15.14 -10.47
N LYS A 32 3.52 14.65 -11.60
CA LYS A 32 4.13 14.88 -12.91
C LYS A 32 4.15 16.37 -13.24
N ASP A 33 3.03 17.05 -13.05
CA ASP A 33 2.90 18.48 -13.36
C ASP A 33 3.81 19.34 -12.48
N ASN A 34 4.16 18.89 -11.31
CA ASN A 34 5.01 19.60 -10.35
C ASN A 34 6.43 19.05 -10.26
N ASN A 35 6.80 18.13 -11.15
CA ASN A 35 8.14 17.50 -11.19
C ASN A 35 8.53 16.84 -9.87
N ILE A 36 7.57 16.17 -9.22
CA ILE A 36 7.80 15.44 -7.97
C ILE A 36 7.95 13.95 -8.30
N ASN A 37 8.95 13.29 -7.71
CA ASN A 37 9.15 11.86 -7.88
C ASN A 37 8.02 11.07 -7.19
N ILE A 38 7.59 9.98 -7.83
CA ILE A 38 6.54 9.11 -7.29
C ILE A 38 7.03 8.48 -5.98
N ASP A 39 6.22 8.58 -4.94
CA ASP A 39 6.51 8.02 -3.62
C ASP A 39 5.35 7.15 -3.08
N PHE A 40 4.46 6.71 -3.96
CA PHE A 40 3.33 5.86 -3.61
C PHE A 40 3.05 4.86 -4.72
N TRP A 41 2.56 3.69 -4.35
CA TRP A 41 2.31 2.59 -5.30
C TRP A 41 1.12 1.76 -4.83
N ILE A 42 0.36 1.22 -5.80
CA ILE A 42 -0.63 0.19 -5.52
C ILE A 42 -0.03 -1.16 -5.93
N LEU A 43 -0.07 -2.13 -5.03
CA LEU A 43 0.53 -3.44 -5.25
C LEU A 43 -0.55 -4.52 -5.15
N ILE A 44 -0.63 -5.35 -6.18
CA ILE A 44 -1.50 -6.52 -6.19
C ILE A 44 -0.68 -7.71 -5.69
N LYS A 45 -1.17 -8.40 -4.68
CA LYS A 45 -0.47 -9.52 -4.01
C LYS A 45 0.91 -9.10 -3.50
N PRO A 46 1.00 -8.05 -2.67
CA PRO A 46 2.30 -7.54 -2.23
C PRO A 46 3.03 -8.53 -1.32
N GLN A 47 4.34 -8.66 -1.51
CA GLN A 47 5.15 -9.54 -0.67
C GLN A 47 5.40 -8.98 0.73
N PHE A 48 5.38 -7.65 0.90
CA PHE A 48 5.69 -7.07 2.21
C PHE A 48 4.71 -7.50 3.31
N LEU A 49 3.46 -7.81 2.96
CA LEU A 49 2.47 -8.28 3.93
C LEU A 49 2.83 -9.64 4.54
N LYS A 50 3.73 -10.37 3.90
CA LYS A 50 4.18 -11.69 4.40
C LYS A 50 5.33 -11.58 5.40
N CYS A 51 5.87 -10.37 5.64
CA CYS A 51 6.89 -10.18 6.66
C CYS A 51 6.35 -10.57 8.04
N SER A 52 7.20 -11.14 8.88
CA SER A 52 6.77 -11.67 10.18
C SER A 52 6.12 -10.62 11.07
N GLU A 53 6.55 -9.36 10.98
CA GLU A 53 5.95 -8.25 11.74
C GLU A 53 4.47 -8.03 11.40
N LEU A 54 4.05 -8.42 10.20
CA LEU A 54 2.70 -8.20 9.70
C LEU A 54 1.86 -9.47 9.64
N LYS A 55 2.32 -10.55 10.26
CA LYS A 55 1.63 -11.84 10.23
C LYS A 55 0.17 -11.75 10.65
N ASP A 56 -0.11 -11.03 11.72
CA ASP A 56 -1.48 -10.90 12.23
C ASP A 56 -2.37 -10.14 11.24
N LEU A 57 -1.85 -9.08 10.63
CA LEU A 57 -2.57 -8.35 9.59
C LEU A 57 -2.81 -9.22 8.37
N TYR A 58 -1.78 -9.94 7.93
CA TYR A 58 -1.89 -10.83 6.77
C TYR A 58 -3.04 -11.82 6.95
N ASN A 59 -3.15 -12.41 8.13
CA ASN A 59 -4.16 -13.42 8.42
C ASN A 59 -5.58 -12.85 8.48
N LYS A 60 -5.74 -11.55 8.70
CA LYS A 60 -7.04 -10.89 8.79
C LYS A 60 -7.57 -10.39 7.45
N ILE A 61 -6.74 -10.33 6.42
CA ILE A 61 -7.12 -9.79 5.13
C ILE A 61 -7.47 -10.93 4.17
N PRO A 62 -8.68 -10.91 3.58
CA PRO A 62 -9.06 -11.93 2.60
C PRO A 62 -8.12 -11.94 1.39
N THR A 63 -7.80 -13.13 0.89
CA THR A 63 -6.96 -13.30 -0.29
C THR A 63 -7.84 -13.38 -1.55
N PRO A 64 -7.37 -12.93 -2.70
CA PRO A 64 -6.10 -12.25 -2.94
C PRO A 64 -6.09 -10.84 -2.35
N GLN A 65 -4.91 -10.43 -1.89
CA GLN A 65 -4.74 -9.16 -1.20
C GLN A 65 -4.17 -8.09 -2.12
N ALA A 66 -4.39 -6.81 -1.74
CA ALA A 66 -3.76 -5.68 -2.40
C ALA A 66 -3.43 -4.64 -1.33
N ALA A 67 -2.54 -3.72 -1.67
CA ALA A 67 -2.14 -2.67 -0.76
C ALA A 67 -1.75 -1.41 -1.51
N VAL A 68 -1.92 -0.26 -0.86
CA VAL A 68 -1.29 0.99 -1.28
C VAL A 68 -0.20 1.29 -0.28
N ILE A 69 1.02 1.48 -0.77
CA ILE A 69 2.20 1.73 0.05
C ILE A 69 2.84 3.06 -0.35
N SER A 70 3.32 3.81 0.62
CA SER A 70 3.93 5.12 0.38
C SER A 70 4.92 5.47 1.47
N THR A 71 5.86 6.33 1.15
CA THR A 71 6.73 6.95 2.15
C THR A 71 6.07 8.18 2.77
N ASP A 72 4.93 8.62 2.25
CA ASP A 72 4.18 9.77 2.76
C ASP A 72 3.09 9.32 3.73
N LYS A 73 3.35 9.49 5.02
CA LYS A 73 2.40 9.12 6.07
C LYS A 73 1.06 9.85 5.96
N LYS A 74 1.09 11.12 5.56
CA LYS A 74 -0.14 11.92 5.46
C LYS A 74 -1.07 11.38 4.38
N PHE A 75 -0.51 10.95 3.26
CA PHE A 75 -1.29 10.37 2.19
C PHE A 75 -1.95 9.06 2.63
N ILE A 76 -1.21 8.19 3.29
CA ILE A 76 -1.75 6.92 3.78
C ILE A 76 -2.81 7.16 4.84
N THR A 77 -2.62 8.14 5.73
CA THR A 77 -3.64 8.52 6.71
C THR A 77 -4.92 8.99 6.02
N PHE A 78 -4.78 9.81 4.97
CA PHE A 78 -5.93 10.24 4.16
C PHE A 78 -6.69 9.05 3.59
N LEU A 79 -5.98 8.08 2.99
CA LEU A 79 -6.61 6.89 2.42
C LEU A 79 -7.29 6.04 3.49
N LYS A 80 -6.66 5.89 4.65
CA LYS A 80 -7.24 5.15 5.77
C LYS A 80 -8.56 5.76 6.23
N LEU A 81 -8.61 7.08 6.32
CA LEU A 81 -9.83 7.78 6.75
C LEU A 81 -10.93 7.71 5.69
N ARG A 82 -10.56 7.65 4.42
CA ARG A 82 -11.51 7.52 3.33
C ARG A 82 -12.07 6.10 3.22
N CYS A 83 -11.22 5.09 3.46
CA CYS A 83 -11.57 3.67 3.33
C CYS A 83 -11.72 3.06 4.72
N GLU A 84 -12.94 2.99 5.25
CA GLU A 84 -13.18 2.59 6.63
C GLU A 84 -12.74 1.17 7.01
N PHE A 85 -12.76 0.23 6.05
CA PHE A 85 -12.54 -1.19 6.32
C PHE A 85 -11.23 -1.70 5.74
N VAL A 86 -10.14 -0.99 6.02
CA VAL A 86 -8.80 -1.41 5.56
C VAL A 86 -7.88 -1.63 6.75
N ALA A 87 -6.96 -2.59 6.61
CA ALA A 87 -5.83 -2.72 7.52
C ALA A 87 -4.83 -1.60 7.19
N HIS A 88 -4.06 -1.19 8.18
CA HIS A 88 -3.05 -0.16 7.98
C HIS A 88 -1.87 -0.40 8.90
N GLY A 89 -0.73 0.15 8.56
CA GLY A 89 0.45 0.02 9.38
C GLY A 89 1.66 0.68 8.75
N GLU A 90 2.80 0.39 9.32
CA GLU A 90 4.07 0.87 8.83
C GLU A 90 5.13 -0.22 8.97
N LEU A 91 6.17 -0.14 8.13
CA LEU A 91 7.23 -1.15 8.10
C LEU A 91 8.50 -0.52 7.53
N GLU A 92 9.65 -0.83 8.13
CA GLU A 92 10.92 -0.41 7.58
C GLU A 92 11.40 -1.43 6.55
N LEU A 93 11.72 -0.94 5.35
CA LEU A 93 12.18 -1.74 4.24
C LEU A 93 13.34 -1.05 3.52
N PRO A 94 14.31 -1.75 2.94
CA PRO A 94 14.41 -3.21 2.97
C PRO A 94 14.77 -3.72 4.36
N ASN A 95 14.44 -4.98 4.62
CA ASN A 95 14.78 -5.65 5.87
C ASN A 95 15.34 -7.04 5.58
N SER A 96 15.56 -7.87 6.62
CA SER A 96 16.12 -9.21 6.46
C SER A 96 15.20 -10.16 5.69
N GLU A 97 13.92 -9.89 5.64
CA GLU A 97 12.93 -10.74 4.97
C GLU A 97 12.57 -10.29 3.56
N LEU A 98 12.72 -9.00 3.27
CA LEU A 98 12.31 -8.45 1.98
C LEU A 98 13.26 -7.34 1.55
N SER A 99 13.91 -7.52 0.40
CA SER A 99 14.83 -6.53 -0.15
C SER A 99 14.14 -5.49 -1.03
N ASP A 100 13.07 -5.86 -1.72
CA ASP A 100 12.34 -4.97 -2.61
C ASP A 100 10.97 -4.63 -2.02
N PRO A 101 10.76 -3.38 -1.54
CA PRO A 101 9.49 -2.99 -0.94
C PRO A 101 8.29 -3.14 -1.87
N LEU A 102 8.51 -3.08 -3.18
CA LEU A 102 7.45 -3.09 -4.17
C LEU A 102 7.23 -4.47 -4.81
N ALA A 103 7.91 -5.51 -4.29
CA ALA A 103 7.79 -6.86 -4.82
C ALA A 103 6.36 -7.39 -4.67
N VAL A 104 5.89 -8.10 -5.69
CA VAL A 104 4.57 -8.71 -5.71
C VAL A 104 4.68 -10.19 -6.10
N ASP A 105 3.70 -10.97 -5.71
CA ASP A 105 3.58 -12.37 -6.14
C ASP A 105 3.05 -12.43 -7.55
N GLU A 106 3.48 -13.43 -8.28
CA GLU A 106 2.97 -13.68 -9.64
C GLU A 106 1.62 -14.38 -9.64
#